data_673f6b0e0d61419b9d6d3710b5a2b843
#
_entry.id   673f6b0e0d61419b9d6d3710b5a2b843
#
_cell.length_a   1.000
_cell.length_b   1.000
_cell.length_c   1.000
_cell.angle_alpha   90.00
_cell.angle_beta   90.00
_cell.angle_gamma   90.00
#
_symmetry.space_group_name_H-M   'P 1'
#
loop_
_entity.id
_entity.type
_entity.pdbx_description
1 polymer ?
#
loop_
_entity_poly.entity_id
_entity_poly.type
_entity_poly.pdbx_seq_one_letter_code
_entity_poly.pdbx_strand_id
1 'polypeptide(L)' 'MSSSIKDFLDKLFDLCREYQKEIPPQKMTQILRIYADRLDE' A
#
# COMPACT_ATOMS: atom_id res chain seq x y z
N MET A 1 1.04 -6.12 20.27
CA MET A 1 1.02 -4.69 20.08
C MET A 1 1.77 -4.24 18.86
N SER A 2 3.09 -4.41 18.85
CA SER A 2 3.86 -4.05 17.68
C SER A 2 3.47 -4.88 16.46
N SER A 3 2.80 -5.99 16.68
CA SER A 3 2.41 -6.89 15.60
C SER A 3 1.37 -6.26 14.67
N SER A 4 0.62 -5.27 15.13
CA SER A 4 -0.39 -4.62 14.27
C SER A 4 0.25 -3.93 13.08
N ILE A 5 1.33 -3.22 13.32
CA ILE A 5 2.01 -2.50 12.25
C ILE A 5 2.66 -3.48 11.29
N LYS A 6 3.27 -4.50 11.85
CA LYS A 6 3.91 -5.52 11.02
C LYS A 6 2.88 -6.26 10.17
N ASP A 7 1.76 -6.60 10.77
CA ASP A 7 0.67 -7.26 10.07
C ASP A 7 0.18 -6.41 8.91
N PHE A 8 -0.01 -5.13 9.18
CA PHE A 8 -0.47 -4.19 8.17
C PHE A 8 0.50 -4.11 7.01
N LEU A 9 1.79 -4.01 7.32
CA LEU A 9 2.80 -3.91 6.28
C LEU A 9 2.88 -5.18 5.46
N ASP A 10 2.81 -6.33 6.12
CA ASP A 10 2.85 -7.61 5.42
C ASP A 10 1.70 -7.73 4.43
N LYS A 11 0.51 -7.37 4.87
CA LYS A 11 -0.67 -7.46 4.01
C LYS A 11 -0.62 -6.43 2.89
N LEU A 12 -0.14 -5.24 3.20
CA LEU A 12 -0.02 -4.19 2.19
C LEU A 12 0.96 -4.61 1.10
N PHE A 13 2.11 -5.12 1.51
CA PHE A 13 3.12 -5.54 0.54
C PHE A 13 2.64 -6.71 -0.30
N ASP A 14 1.97 -7.65 0.32
CA ASP A 14 1.41 -8.78 -0.41
C ASP A 14 0.40 -8.33 -1.45
N LEU A 15 -0.48 -7.43 -1.05
CA LEU A 15 -1.50 -6.91 -1.94
C LEU A 15 -0.87 -6.16 -3.11
N CYS A 16 0.09 -5.31 -2.82
CA CYS A 16 0.78 -4.56 -3.86
C CYS A 16 1.49 -5.48 -4.83
N ARG A 17 2.13 -6.52 -4.30
CA ARG A 17 2.85 -7.47 -5.13
C ARG A 17 1.89 -8.20 -6.05
N GLU A 18 0.72 -8.53 -5.54
CA GLU A 18 -0.28 -9.24 -6.31
C GLU A 18 -0.77 -8.41 -7.49
N TYR A 19 -0.89 -7.11 -7.30
CA TYR A 19 -1.42 -6.22 -8.33
C TYR A 19 -0.33 -5.62 -9.22
N GLN A 20 0.91 -5.94 -8.96
CA GLN A 20 2.02 -5.43 -9.76
C GLN A 20 1.89 -5.80 -11.23
N LYS A 21 1.27 -6.92 -11.51
CA LYS A 21 1.09 -7.39 -12.88
C LYS A 21 0.13 -6.52 -13.67
N GLU A 22 -0.82 -5.92 -12.98
CA GLU A 22 -1.85 -5.12 -13.62
C GLU A 22 -1.60 -3.64 -13.46
N ILE A 23 -1.03 -3.24 -12.34
CA ILE A 23 -0.79 -1.83 -12.04
C ILE A 23 0.72 -1.57 -12.00
N PRO A 24 1.22 -0.70 -12.87
CA PRO A 24 2.66 -0.40 -12.85
C PRO A 24 3.07 0.25 -11.54
N PRO A 25 4.33 0.10 -11.13
CA PRO A 25 4.80 0.67 -9.86
C PRO A 25 4.58 2.17 -9.76
N GLN A 26 4.76 2.89 -10.85
CA GLN A 26 4.56 4.34 -10.85
C GLN A 26 3.12 4.69 -10.53
N LYS A 27 2.20 3.95 -11.11
CA LYS A 27 0.79 4.18 -10.87
C LYS A 27 0.43 3.82 -9.45
N MET A 28 0.97 2.72 -8.96
CA MET A 28 0.71 2.28 -7.60
C MET A 28 1.21 3.32 -6.58
N THR A 29 2.39 3.86 -6.81
CA THR A 29 2.94 4.89 -5.95
C THR A 29 2.02 6.11 -5.90
N GLN A 30 1.49 6.48 -7.06
CA GLN A 30 0.60 7.62 -7.17
C GLN A 30 -0.68 7.40 -6.37
N ILE A 31 -1.25 6.21 -6.52
CA ILE A 31 -2.49 5.87 -5.82
C ILE A 31 -2.28 5.87 -4.32
N LEU A 32 -1.19 5.28 -3.88
CA LEU A 32 -0.88 5.21 -2.45
C LEU A 32 -0.66 6.60 -1.86
N ARG A 33 -0.06 7.48 -2.64
CA ARG A 33 0.16 8.86 -2.19
C ARG A 33 -1.16 9.60 -2.02
N ILE A 34 -2.07 9.41 -2.97
CA ILE A 34 -3.38 10.04 -2.88
C ILE A 34 -4.13 9.54 -1.65
N TYR A 35 -4.05 8.25 -1.42
CA TYR A 35 -4.72 7.67 -0.26
C TYR A 35 -4.12 8.16 1.05
N ALA A 36 -2.80 8.27 1.08
CA ALA A 36 -2.12 8.77 2.27
C ALA A 36 -2.54 10.21 2.59
N ASP A 37 -2.69 11.02 1.55
CA ASP A 37 -3.14 12.40 1.72
C ASP A 37 -4.53 12.45 2.34
N ARG A 38 -5.41 11.56 1.90
CA ARG A 38 -6.77 11.50 2.43
C ARG A 38 -6.80 11.07 3.89
N LEU A 39 -5.91 10.15 4.25
CA LEU A 39 -5.83 9.71 5.63
C LEU A 39 -5.40 10.84 6.56
N ASP A 40 -4.62 11.76 6.03
CA ASP A 40 -4.06 12.86 6.80
C ASP A 40 -5.08 13.98 7.03
N GLU A 41 -6.20 13.93 6.35
CA GLU A 41 -7.25 14.90 6.58
C GLU A 41 -7.99 14.55 7.86
#